data_e042316423712f3aa80db0d282c9f0ec
#
_entry.id   e042316423712f3aa80db0d282c9f0ec
#
_cell.length_a   1.000
_cell.length_b   1.000
_cell.length_c   1.000
_cell.angle_alpha   90.00
_cell.angle_beta   90.00
_cell.angle_gamma   90.00
#
_symmetry.space_group_name_H-M   'P 1'
#
loop_
_entity.id
_entity.type
_entity.pdbx_description
1 polymer ?
#
loop_
_entity_poly.entity_id
_entity_poly.type
_entity_poly.pdbx_seq_one_letter_code
_entity_poly.pdbx_strand_id
1 'polypeptide(L)'
;MFYQANHQPLDVLRILKMVLIHDLVEIDAGDTFAYDTKNMADQHEREAIAATRVFGLLPPDQAAEFRALWDEFEARTTPEAKFACACDRFHPMLLNCLTEGHAWQKHGITQDRVLARNAHVADGSLAIWEYAVQMIDEAVAQGHLAPKG
;
A
#
# COMPACT_ATOMS: atom_id res chain seq x y z
N MET A 1 13.21 -12.27 -7.15
CA MET A 1 14.28 -12.06 -6.16
C MET A 1 13.77 -11.54 -4.81
N PHE A 2 12.56 -10.97 -4.72
CA PHE A 2 11.95 -10.44 -3.49
C PHE A 2 10.87 -11.35 -2.85
N TYR A 3 10.69 -12.57 -3.35
CA TYR A 3 9.72 -13.52 -2.79
C TYR A 3 10.15 -14.21 -1.49
N GLN A 4 11.23 -13.71 -0.87
CA GLN A 4 11.64 -14.07 0.49
C GLN A 4 11.61 -12.80 1.34
N ALA A 5 10.45 -12.48 1.89
CA ALA A 5 10.40 -11.44 2.91
C ALA A 5 11.02 -12.02 4.18
N ASN A 6 12.02 -11.33 4.71
CA ASN A 6 12.60 -11.66 6.01
C ASN A 6 13.00 -13.15 6.16
N HIS A 7 13.52 -13.78 5.09
CA HIS A 7 13.97 -15.19 5.04
C HIS A 7 12.87 -16.26 5.11
N GLN A 8 11.59 -15.91 4.93
CA GLN A 8 10.51 -16.88 4.85
C GLN A 8 10.04 -17.07 3.40
N PRO A 9 9.73 -18.32 2.97
CA PRO A 9 9.11 -18.55 1.67
C PRO A 9 7.69 -17.98 1.69
N LEU A 10 7.30 -17.29 0.61
CA LEU A 10 6.00 -16.68 0.44
C LEU A 10 5.20 -17.37 -0.68
N ASP A 11 3.90 -17.47 -0.52
CA ASP A 11 2.98 -17.84 -1.59
C ASP A 11 2.80 -16.67 -2.56
N VAL A 12 3.60 -16.69 -3.63
CA VAL A 12 3.60 -15.62 -4.65
C VAL A 12 2.25 -15.48 -5.34
N LEU A 13 1.54 -16.59 -5.59
CA LEU A 13 0.23 -16.54 -6.22
C LEU A 13 -0.80 -15.85 -5.32
N ARG A 14 -0.75 -16.13 -4.02
CA ARG A 14 -1.60 -15.46 -3.02
C ARG A 14 -1.34 -13.97 -2.97
N ILE A 15 -0.07 -13.55 -2.95
CA ILE A 15 0.34 -12.14 -3.00
C ILE A 15 -0.18 -11.46 -4.25
N LEU A 16 0.01 -12.07 -5.43
CA LEU A 16 -0.45 -11.51 -6.69
C LEU A 16 -1.98 -11.34 -6.71
N LYS A 17 -2.73 -12.32 -6.20
CA LYS A 17 -4.19 -12.19 -6.07
C LYS A 17 -4.57 -11.00 -5.19
N MET A 18 -3.95 -10.84 -4.01
CA MET A 18 -4.20 -9.71 -3.11
C MET A 18 -3.93 -8.36 -3.80
N VAL A 19 -2.76 -8.20 -4.41
CA VAL A 19 -2.36 -6.95 -5.10
C VAL A 19 -3.30 -6.61 -6.26
N LEU A 20 -3.84 -7.60 -6.97
CA LEU A 20 -4.75 -7.37 -8.09
C LEU A 20 -6.17 -6.97 -7.68
N ILE A 21 -6.61 -7.37 -6.47
CA ILE A 21 -8.00 -7.20 -6.07
C ILE A 21 -8.22 -6.15 -4.98
N HIS A 22 -7.18 -5.75 -4.23
CA HIS A 22 -7.36 -4.90 -3.05
C HIS A 22 -8.02 -3.56 -3.37
N ASP A 23 -7.66 -2.92 -4.48
CA ASP A 23 -8.21 -1.63 -4.92
C ASP A 23 -9.58 -1.74 -5.62
N LEU A 24 -10.07 -2.95 -5.94
CA LEU A 24 -11.38 -3.09 -6.60
C LEU A 24 -12.53 -2.53 -5.77
N VAL A 25 -12.40 -2.52 -4.46
CA VAL A 25 -13.40 -1.97 -3.54
C VAL A 25 -13.52 -0.45 -3.66
N GLU A 26 -12.46 0.23 -4.11
CA GLU A 26 -12.43 1.68 -4.30
C GLU A 26 -13.32 2.16 -5.45
N ILE A 27 -13.75 1.26 -6.36
CA ILE A 27 -14.75 1.55 -7.39
C ILE A 27 -16.03 2.11 -6.78
N ASP A 28 -16.41 1.61 -5.60
CA ASP A 28 -17.60 2.03 -4.86
C ASP A 28 -17.27 2.93 -3.67
N ALA A 29 -16.23 2.58 -2.91
CA ALA A 29 -15.82 3.31 -1.71
C ALA A 29 -15.21 4.68 -2.04
N GLY A 30 -14.60 4.79 -3.22
CA GLY A 30 -13.75 5.92 -3.61
C GLY A 30 -12.36 5.82 -2.98
N ASP A 31 -11.35 6.28 -3.73
CA ASP A 31 -9.98 6.40 -3.21
C ASP A 31 -9.87 7.58 -2.21
N THR A 32 -9.09 7.38 -1.17
CA THR A 32 -8.81 8.43 -0.18
C THR A 32 -7.33 8.79 -0.24
N PHE A 33 -7.05 10.08 -0.49
CA PHE A 33 -5.67 10.56 -0.53
C PHE A 33 -4.91 10.18 0.75
N ALA A 34 -3.76 9.56 0.58
CA ALA A 34 -2.98 8.91 1.64
C ALA A 34 -2.63 9.79 2.85
N TYR A 35 -2.68 11.11 2.71
CA TYR A 35 -2.39 12.09 3.78
C TYR A 35 -3.62 12.87 4.24
N ASP A 36 -4.83 12.48 3.80
CA ASP A 36 -6.10 13.07 4.23
C ASP A 36 -6.66 12.35 5.47
N THR A 37 -6.24 12.83 6.64
CA THR A 37 -6.63 12.24 7.92
C THR A 37 -8.11 12.39 8.26
N LYS A 38 -8.83 13.34 7.63
CA LYS A 38 -10.25 13.55 7.91
C LYS A 38 -11.13 12.52 7.24
N ASN A 39 -10.81 12.15 5.99
CA ASN A 39 -11.57 11.16 5.22
C ASN A 39 -11.15 9.71 5.49
N MET A 40 -10.11 9.49 6.30
CA MET A 40 -9.69 8.15 6.72
C MET A 40 -10.55 7.55 7.84
N ALA A 41 -11.30 8.37 8.59
CA ALA A 41 -11.99 7.88 9.80
C ALA A 41 -13.10 6.85 9.50
N ASP A 42 -13.79 6.96 8.36
CA ASP A 42 -14.86 6.06 7.90
C ASP A 42 -14.45 5.21 6.70
N GLN A 43 -13.21 5.32 6.26
CA GLN A 43 -12.69 4.64 5.06
C GLN A 43 -12.89 3.12 5.16
N HIS A 44 -12.45 2.51 6.26
CA HIS A 44 -12.53 1.06 6.43
C HIS A 44 -13.98 0.54 6.40
N GLU A 45 -14.93 1.27 6.98
CA GLU A 45 -16.35 0.89 6.94
C GLU A 45 -16.90 0.99 5.50
N ARG A 46 -16.60 2.07 4.78
CA ARG A 46 -17.01 2.24 3.38
C ARG A 46 -16.44 1.13 2.50
N GLU A 47 -15.15 0.81 2.66
CA GLU A 47 -14.49 -0.26 1.92
C GLU A 47 -15.06 -1.65 2.25
N ALA A 48 -15.40 -1.94 3.50
CA ALA A 48 -16.02 -3.21 3.90
C ALA A 48 -17.41 -3.40 3.27
N ILE A 49 -18.21 -2.33 3.18
CA ILE A 49 -19.49 -2.31 2.48
C ILE A 49 -19.28 -2.53 0.97
N ALA A 50 -18.35 -1.80 0.38
CA ALA A 50 -17.99 -1.92 -1.03
C ALA A 50 -17.51 -3.33 -1.37
N ALA A 51 -16.65 -3.93 -0.54
CA ALA A 51 -16.16 -5.30 -0.72
C ALA A 51 -17.31 -6.32 -0.76
N THR A 52 -18.31 -6.15 0.12
CA THR A 52 -19.50 -7.02 0.14
C THR A 52 -20.25 -6.94 -1.19
N ARG A 53 -20.42 -5.75 -1.76
CA ARG A 53 -21.09 -5.57 -3.04
C ARG A 53 -20.25 -6.03 -4.23
N VAL A 54 -19.01 -5.58 -4.33
CA VAL A 54 -18.14 -5.83 -5.48
C VAL A 54 -17.86 -7.31 -5.63
N PHE A 55 -17.42 -7.99 -4.56
CA PHE A 55 -17.15 -9.42 -4.62
C PHE A 55 -18.43 -10.25 -4.69
N GLY A 56 -19.56 -9.75 -4.17
CA GLY A 56 -20.88 -10.38 -4.29
C GLY A 56 -21.42 -10.47 -5.72
N LEU A 57 -20.78 -9.80 -6.71
CA LEU A 57 -21.12 -9.95 -8.13
C LEU A 57 -20.57 -11.25 -8.74
N LEU A 58 -19.64 -11.91 -8.06
CA LEU A 58 -19.00 -13.13 -8.51
C LEU A 58 -19.84 -14.38 -8.12
N PRO A 59 -19.59 -15.54 -8.75
CA PRO A 59 -20.08 -16.81 -8.25
C PRO A 59 -19.70 -17.02 -6.77
N PRO A 60 -20.55 -17.74 -5.98
CA PRO A 60 -20.38 -17.79 -4.52
C PRO A 60 -19.02 -18.27 -4.02
N ASP A 61 -18.41 -19.22 -4.71
CA ASP A 61 -17.06 -19.75 -4.41
C ASP A 61 -15.97 -18.70 -4.64
N GLN A 62 -16.02 -17.99 -5.75
CA GLN A 62 -15.09 -16.91 -6.08
C GLN A 62 -15.31 -15.69 -5.17
N ALA A 63 -16.56 -15.34 -4.89
CA ALA A 63 -16.91 -14.27 -3.96
C ALA A 63 -16.30 -14.50 -2.57
N ALA A 64 -16.41 -15.73 -2.06
CA ALA A 64 -15.84 -16.11 -0.78
C ALA A 64 -14.30 -16.06 -0.79
N GLU A 65 -13.66 -16.55 -1.86
CA GLU A 65 -12.20 -16.50 -2.00
C GLU A 65 -11.68 -15.06 -2.05
N PHE A 66 -12.27 -14.21 -2.90
CA PHE A 66 -11.79 -12.83 -3.08
C PHE A 66 -12.05 -11.98 -1.84
N ARG A 67 -13.19 -12.19 -1.18
CA ARG A 67 -13.46 -11.52 0.10
C ARG A 67 -12.44 -11.91 1.17
N ALA A 68 -12.11 -13.19 1.30
CA ALA A 68 -11.11 -13.66 2.26
C ALA A 68 -9.70 -13.11 1.97
N LEU A 69 -9.32 -13.00 0.69
CA LEU A 69 -8.04 -12.40 0.29
C LEU A 69 -7.98 -10.91 0.59
N TRP A 70 -9.08 -10.19 0.38
CA TRP A 70 -9.17 -8.76 0.71
C TRP A 70 -9.13 -8.54 2.22
N ASP A 71 -9.91 -9.31 3.00
CA ASP A 71 -9.90 -9.24 4.47
C ASP A 71 -8.48 -9.53 5.03
N GLU A 72 -7.74 -10.47 4.43
CA GLU A 72 -6.37 -10.79 4.80
C GLU A 72 -5.40 -9.63 4.47
N PHE A 73 -5.54 -9.03 3.28
CA PHE A 73 -4.75 -7.87 2.89
C PHE A 73 -4.94 -6.71 3.88
N GLU A 74 -6.19 -6.39 4.22
CA GLU A 74 -6.52 -5.32 5.18
C GLU A 74 -6.01 -5.62 6.60
N ALA A 75 -6.12 -6.87 7.04
CA ALA A 75 -5.66 -7.28 8.38
C ALA A 75 -4.13 -7.22 8.54
N ARG A 76 -3.35 -7.37 7.45
CA ARG A 76 -1.86 -7.35 7.45
C ARG A 76 -1.20 -8.23 8.51
N THR A 77 -1.79 -9.39 8.79
CA THR A 77 -1.28 -10.29 9.83
C THR A 77 -0.38 -11.39 9.27
N THR A 78 -0.64 -11.86 8.04
CA THR A 78 0.15 -12.91 7.39
C THR A 78 1.39 -12.34 6.71
N PRO A 79 2.46 -13.14 6.52
CA PRO A 79 3.64 -12.70 5.76
C PRO A 79 3.31 -12.25 4.33
N GLU A 80 2.38 -12.93 3.67
CA GLU A 80 1.92 -12.62 2.33
C GLU A 80 1.22 -11.25 2.27
N ALA A 81 0.30 -10.98 3.21
CA ALA A 81 -0.41 -9.71 3.30
C ALA A 81 0.55 -8.55 3.61
N LYS A 82 1.49 -8.74 4.53
CA LYS A 82 2.52 -7.75 4.83
C LYS A 82 3.38 -7.42 3.61
N PHE A 83 3.78 -8.46 2.85
CA PHE A 83 4.57 -8.26 1.65
C PHE A 83 3.76 -7.61 0.53
N ALA A 84 2.49 -7.99 0.34
CA ALA A 84 1.57 -7.36 -0.62
C ALA A 84 1.40 -5.86 -0.31
N CYS A 85 1.13 -5.51 0.95
CA CYS A 85 1.05 -4.13 1.40
C CYS A 85 2.38 -3.36 1.24
N ALA A 86 3.53 -4.03 1.43
CA ALA A 86 4.83 -3.40 1.19
C ALA A 86 5.01 -3.04 -0.29
N CYS A 87 4.60 -3.90 -1.21
CA CYS A 87 4.63 -3.63 -2.65
C CYS A 87 3.69 -2.48 -3.03
N ASP A 88 2.46 -2.50 -2.52
CA ASP A 88 1.47 -1.45 -2.73
C ASP A 88 2.00 -0.08 -2.28
N ARG A 89 2.54 0.01 -1.07
CA ARG A 89 3.09 1.27 -0.52
C ARG A 89 4.38 1.72 -1.20
N PHE A 90 5.20 0.79 -1.69
CA PHE A 90 6.42 1.12 -2.40
C PHE A 90 6.16 1.77 -3.76
N HIS A 91 5.14 1.32 -4.48
CA HIS A 91 4.84 1.79 -5.83
C HIS A 91 4.58 3.32 -5.93
N PRO A 92 3.72 3.97 -5.10
CA PRO A 92 3.56 5.41 -5.11
C PRO A 92 4.84 6.19 -4.73
N MET A 93 5.67 5.65 -3.82
CA MET A 93 6.95 6.27 -3.48
C MET A 93 7.90 6.28 -4.68
N LEU A 94 8.01 5.13 -5.38
CA LEU A 94 8.79 5.01 -6.61
C LEU A 94 8.31 6.00 -7.68
N LEU A 95 7.01 6.09 -7.91
CA LEU A 95 6.43 7.03 -8.88
C LEU A 95 6.74 8.49 -8.52
N ASN A 96 6.64 8.87 -7.26
CA ASN A 96 7.00 10.21 -6.82
C ASN A 96 8.49 10.51 -7.08
N CYS A 97 9.40 9.58 -6.79
CA CYS A 97 10.82 9.76 -7.11
C CYS A 97 11.05 9.92 -8.63
N LEU A 98 10.39 9.11 -9.45
CA LEU A 98 10.50 9.18 -10.92
C LEU A 98 9.88 10.44 -11.54
N THR A 99 8.94 11.08 -10.84
CA THR A 99 8.27 12.32 -11.26
C THR A 99 8.75 13.54 -10.51
N GLU A 100 9.99 13.53 -10.03
CA GLU A 100 10.64 14.66 -9.35
C GLU A 100 9.84 15.18 -8.13
N GLY A 101 9.12 14.29 -7.45
CA GLY A 101 8.33 14.62 -6.26
C GLY A 101 7.06 15.41 -6.53
N HIS A 102 6.50 15.35 -7.75
CA HIS A 102 5.39 16.20 -8.17
C HIS A 102 4.20 16.19 -7.18
N ALA A 103 3.74 15.01 -6.75
CA ALA A 103 2.63 14.94 -5.80
C ALA A 103 3.05 15.40 -4.39
N TRP A 104 4.25 15.10 -3.95
CA TRP A 104 4.77 15.57 -2.66
C TRP A 104 4.82 17.09 -2.60
N GLN A 105 5.38 17.74 -3.63
CA GLN A 105 5.48 19.21 -3.72
C GLN A 105 4.09 19.86 -3.78
N LYS A 106 3.20 19.33 -4.62
CA LYS A 106 1.82 19.83 -4.76
C LYS A 106 1.05 19.85 -3.44
N HIS A 107 1.29 18.86 -2.57
CA HIS A 107 0.57 18.70 -1.31
C HIS A 107 1.39 19.09 -0.07
N GLY A 108 2.59 19.68 -0.24
CA GLY A 108 3.45 20.13 0.86
C GLY A 108 3.84 18.98 1.80
N ILE A 109 4.13 17.79 1.23
CA ILE A 109 4.54 16.62 2.01
C ILE A 109 6.02 16.72 2.34
N THR A 110 6.39 16.37 3.58
CA THR A 110 7.76 16.39 4.09
C THR A 110 8.30 14.96 4.26
N GLN A 111 9.63 14.83 4.31
CA GLN A 111 10.34 13.57 4.46
C GLN A 111 9.84 12.74 5.66
N ASP A 112 9.70 13.36 6.82
CA ASP A 112 9.23 12.70 8.04
C ASP A 112 7.81 12.13 7.90
N ARG A 113 6.93 12.84 7.19
CA ARG A 113 5.57 12.36 6.89
C ARG A 113 5.59 11.15 5.96
N VAL A 114 6.46 11.17 4.93
CA VAL A 114 6.60 10.01 4.02
C VAL A 114 7.14 8.82 4.79
N LEU A 115 8.20 8.99 5.57
CA LEU A 115 8.82 7.91 6.36
C LEU A 115 7.83 7.35 7.40
N ALA A 116 7.16 8.21 8.17
CA ALA A 116 6.22 7.76 9.21
C ALA A 116 5.04 6.97 8.64
N ARG A 117 4.46 7.44 7.51
CA ARG A 117 3.33 6.76 6.88
C ARG A 117 3.70 5.37 6.33
N ASN A 118 4.92 5.21 5.85
CA ASN A 118 5.33 4.00 5.14
C ASN A 118 6.23 3.07 5.97
N ALA A 119 6.48 3.37 7.24
CA ALA A 119 7.37 2.59 8.10
C ALA A 119 7.03 1.09 8.17
N HIS A 120 5.74 0.75 8.07
CA HIS A 120 5.26 -0.64 8.08
C HIS A 120 5.67 -1.47 6.85
N VAL A 121 6.22 -0.84 5.80
CA VAL A 121 6.85 -1.56 4.66
C VAL A 121 7.96 -2.49 5.17
N ALA A 122 8.67 -2.12 6.23
CA ALA A 122 9.68 -2.95 6.87
C ALA A 122 9.13 -4.29 7.41
N ASP A 123 7.85 -4.34 7.81
CA ASP A 123 7.21 -5.57 8.30
C ASP A 123 7.01 -6.59 7.17
N GLY A 124 6.82 -6.10 5.94
CA GLY A 124 6.68 -6.94 4.75
C GLY A 124 8.02 -7.28 4.11
N SER A 125 8.92 -6.30 3.99
CA SER A 125 10.26 -6.49 3.43
C SER A 125 11.22 -5.40 3.89
N LEU A 126 12.19 -5.79 4.71
CA LEU A 126 13.26 -4.88 5.13
C LEU A 126 14.06 -4.36 3.93
N ALA A 127 14.35 -5.22 2.95
CA ALA A 127 15.10 -4.82 1.75
C ALA A 127 14.37 -3.76 0.91
N ILE A 128 13.03 -3.88 0.76
CA ILE A 128 12.22 -2.85 0.09
C ILE A 128 12.24 -1.56 0.90
N TRP A 129 12.12 -1.65 2.22
CA TRP A 129 12.14 -0.48 3.09
C TRP A 129 13.48 0.27 3.06
N GLU A 130 14.59 -0.44 3.18
CA GLU A 130 15.93 0.15 3.09
C GLU A 130 16.14 0.86 1.75
N TYR A 131 15.72 0.24 0.64
CA TYR A 131 15.77 0.87 -0.68
C TYR A 131 14.85 2.10 -0.78
N ALA A 132 13.63 2.03 -0.23
CA ALA A 132 12.71 3.17 -0.19
C ALA A 132 13.28 4.35 0.60
N VAL A 133 13.90 4.10 1.75
CA VAL A 133 14.55 5.15 2.56
C VAL A 133 15.67 5.82 1.76
N GLN A 134 16.52 5.05 1.09
CA GLN A 134 17.57 5.60 0.24
C GLN A 134 16.98 6.49 -0.87
N MET A 135 15.95 6.05 -1.57
CA MET A 135 15.29 6.84 -2.62
C MET A 135 14.68 8.14 -2.07
N ILE A 136 14.08 8.09 -0.87
CA ILE A 136 13.50 9.26 -0.19
C ILE A 136 14.61 10.26 0.16
N ASP A 137 15.74 9.79 0.70
CA ASP A 137 16.89 10.65 1.03
C ASP A 137 17.48 11.30 -0.22
N GLU A 138 17.59 10.56 -1.32
CA GLU A 138 18.01 11.09 -2.62
C GLU A 138 17.04 12.15 -3.14
N ALA A 139 15.73 11.94 -3.02
CA ALA A 139 14.72 12.93 -3.42
C ALA A 139 14.83 14.23 -2.59
N VAL A 140 15.16 14.14 -1.30
CA VAL A 140 15.45 15.32 -0.47
C VAL A 140 16.71 16.03 -0.94
N ALA A 141 17.79 15.29 -1.19
CA ALA A 141 19.05 15.86 -1.66
C ALA A 141 18.92 16.58 -3.02
N GLN A 142 18.02 16.10 -3.88
CA GLN A 142 17.71 16.71 -5.18
C GLN A 142 16.68 17.85 -5.10
N GLY A 143 16.08 18.11 -3.94
CA GLY A 143 15.05 19.13 -3.77
C GLY A 143 13.65 18.74 -4.26
N HIS A 144 13.43 17.45 -4.55
CA HIS A 144 12.16 16.91 -5.00
C HIS A 144 11.20 16.63 -3.84
N LEU A 145 11.71 16.50 -2.63
CA LEU A 145 10.94 16.34 -1.39
C LEU A 145 11.46 17.32 -0.34
N ALA A 146 10.54 18.00 0.36
CA ALA A 146 10.90 18.88 1.45
C ALA A 146 11.56 18.06 2.59
N PRO A 147 12.66 18.57 3.20
CA PRO A 147 13.27 17.91 4.34
C PRO A 147 12.33 17.83 5.53
N LYS A 148 12.75 17.12 6.56
CA LYS A 148 12.03 17.04 7.83
C LYS A 148 11.72 18.43 8.35
N GLY A 149 10.45 18.66 8.69
CA GLY A 149 9.96 19.92 9.27
C GLY A 149 10.17 20.00 10.77
#